data_f30df3d1b5ae5fecc08f5cb4f27cae11
#
_entry.id   f30df3d1b5ae5fecc08f5cb4f27cae11
#
_cell.length_a   1.000
_cell.length_b   1.000
_cell.length_c   1.000
_cell.angle_alpha   90.00
_cell.angle_beta   90.00
_cell.angle_gamma   90.00
#
_symmetry.space_group_name_H-M   'P 1'
#
loop_
_entity.id
_entity.type
_entity.pdbx_description
1 polymer ?
#
loop_
_entity_poly.entity_id
_entity_poly.type
_entity_poly.pdbx_seq_one_letter_code
_entity_poly.pdbx_strand_id
1 'polypeptide(L)'
;KAFYQRRIMRIVPSYYFLTLLMLFAVAIPYNLYGCTSEAVRDVLMHLTFTQTFNYATYIATPIGVASWTIAIEMQAYLIFPLLAKGAMKNPLGTLMSMAAVAFAFRGWCLWRLDEYNMVVNQLANFLDVYAMGMGASILYVRLTQLYPAESRRKWLWQGAATLVFCVSLYGMLRVIRAQAYTAGQPAMQAAQMMRRPLLCLTIAGLMLSLPFAVRPLRFLMGNRVMGWLAAISMNYYLLHQNLAVHLKRLHIPPSVSNEPNRVGEQPWQWQYMALCFGLSLLGAILITLLIEKPCA
;
A
#
# COMPACT_ATOMS: atom_id res chain seq x y z
N LYS A 1 17.11 -15.34 9.97
CA LYS A 1 17.13 -16.06 8.68
C LYS A 1 15.70 -16.32 8.17
N ALA A 2 14.86 -17.02 8.91
CA ALA A 2 13.47 -17.39 8.53
C ALA A 2 12.54 -16.19 8.26
N PHE A 3 12.72 -15.03 8.91
CA PHE A 3 11.94 -13.81 8.64
C PHE A 3 12.17 -13.31 7.21
N TYR A 4 13.42 -13.08 6.85
CA TYR A 4 13.77 -12.58 5.51
C TYR A 4 13.39 -13.57 4.41
N GLN A 5 13.65 -14.86 4.61
CA GLN A 5 13.30 -15.89 3.64
C GLN A 5 11.79 -15.86 3.31
N ARG A 6 10.92 -15.85 4.34
CA ARG A 6 9.47 -15.78 4.11
C ARG A 6 9.01 -14.51 3.38
N ARG A 7 9.66 -13.37 3.63
CA ARG A 7 9.31 -12.11 2.97
C ARG A 7 9.79 -12.06 1.53
N ILE A 8 11.04 -12.48 1.30
CA ILE A 8 11.64 -12.54 -0.03
C ILE A 8 10.84 -13.48 -0.93
N MET A 9 10.57 -14.71 -0.49
CA MET A 9 9.84 -15.70 -1.29
C MET A 9 8.42 -15.26 -1.63
N ARG A 10 7.79 -14.48 -0.77
CA ARG A 10 6.45 -13.94 -1.03
C ARG A 10 6.42 -12.78 -2.01
N ILE A 11 7.41 -11.88 -1.99
CA ILE A 11 7.35 -10.60 -2.69
C ILE A 11 8.17 -10.62 -3.98
N VAL A 12 9.42 -11.04 -3.87
CA VAL A 12 10.42 -10.90 -4.94
C VAL A 12 10.03 -11.63 -6.24
N PRO A 13 9.54 -12.88 -6.22
CA PRO A 13 9.22 -13.59 -7.45
C PRO A 13 8.18 -12.86 -8.31
N SER A 14 7.06 -12.47 -7.71
CA SER A 14 5.98 -11.76 -8.40
C SER A 14 6.42 -10.36 -8.85
N TYR A 15 7.15 -9.67 -8.00
CA TYR A 15 7.63 -8.33 -8.30
C TYR A 15 8.63 -8.32 -9.45
N TYR A 16 9.63 -9.22 -9.44
CA TYR A 16 10.61 -9.32 -10.53
C TYR A 16 9.96 -9.80 -11.83
N PHE A 17 9.06 -10.76 -11.75
CA PHE A 17 8.30 -11.21 -12.91
C PHE A 17 7.56 -10.04 -13.57
N LEU A 18 6.84 -9.23 -12.79
CA LEU A 18 6.10 -8.09 -13.32
C LEU A 18 7.01 -6.99 -13.87
N THR A 19 8.12 -6.70 -13.17
CA THR A 19 9.13 -5.72 -13.64
C THR A 19 9.71 -6.14 -14.99
N LEU A 20 10.09 -7.42 -15.14
CA LEU A 20 10.61 -7.95 -16.40
C LEU A 20 9.53 -8.03 -17.48
N LEU A 21 8.31 -8.41 -17.12
CA LEU A 21 7.17 -8.39 -18.04
C LEU A 21 6.94 -6.99 -18.60
N MET A 22 6.94 -5.96 -17.75
CA MET A 22 6.79 -4.56 -18.21
C MET A 22 7.97 -4.10 -19.06
N LEU A 23 9.17 -4.54 -18.74
CA LEU A 23 10.35 -4.24 -19.55
C LEU A 23 10.22 -4.81 -20.98
N PHE A 24 9.95 -6.13 -21.08
CA PHE A 24 9.95 -6.83 -22.37
C PHE A 24 8.67 -6.68 -23.17
N ALA A 25 7.50 -6.54 -22.53
CA ALA A 25 6.23 -6.40 -23.22
C ALA A 25 5.85 -4.94 -23.52
N VAL A 26 6.46 -3.97 -22.81
CA VAL A 26 6.07 -2.56 -22.92
C VAL A 26 7.26 -1.65 -23.19
N ALA A 27 8.23 -1.58 -22.28
CA ALA A 27 9.25 -0.54 -22.35
C ALA A 27 10.14 -0.66 -23.58
N ILE A 28 10.61 -1.89 -23.91
CA ILE A 28 11.43 -2.15 -25.08
C ILE A 28 10.63 -2.03 -26.38
N PRO A 29 9.47 -2.71 -26.59
CA PRO A 29 8.74 -2.64 -27.85
C PRO A 29 8.24 -1.23 -28.22
N TYR A 30 7.95 -0.40 -27.22
CA TYR A 30 7.51 0.97 -27.43
C TYR A 30 8.63 2.02 -27.38
N ASN A 31 9.91 1.57 -27.29
CA ASN A 31 11.10 2.44 -27.23
C ASN A 31 10.97 3.54 -26.16
N LEU A 32 10.57 3.16 -24.93
CA LEU A 32 10.30 4.13 -23.86
C LEU A 32 11.55 4.63 -23.13
N TYR A 33 12.73 4.13 -23.46
CA TYR A 33 14.02 4.61 -22.97
C TYR A 33 14.79 5.34 -24.07
N GLY A 34 15.47 6.43 -23.72
CA GLY A 34 16.30 7.19 -24.64
C GLY A 34 17.60 6.47 -25.02
N CYS A 35 18.10 5.61 -24.13
CA CYS A 35 19.31 4.81 -24.38
C CYS A 35 19.34 3.55 -23.50
N THR A 36 20.20 2.59 -23.86
CA THR A 36 20.36 1.32 -23.14
C THR A 36 20.83 1.52 -21.69
N SER A 37 21.65 2.53 -21.40
CA SER A 37 22.12 2.80 -20.04
C SER A 37 21.00 3.26 -19.11
N GLU A 38 19.98 3.95 -19.60
CA GLU A 38 18.78 4.30 -18.83
C GLU A 38 17.98 3.06 -18.47
N ALA A 39 17.75 2.17 -19.43
CA ALA A 39 17.06 0.90 -19.22
C ALA A 39 17.79 0.03 -18.17
N VAL A 40 19.11 -0.11 -18.31
CA VAL A 40 19.94 -0.88 -17.36
C VAL A 40 19.86 -0.28 -15.96
N ARG A 41 20.01 1.05 -15.84
CA ARG A 41 19.90 1.74 -14.55
C ARG A 41 18.51 1.52 -13.91
N ASP A 42 17.44 1.68 -14.69
CA ASP A 42 16.07 1.52 -14.20
C ASP A 42 15.82 0.09 -13.69
N VAL A 43 16.20 -0.91 -14.47
CA VAL A 43 16.11 -2.32 -14.07
C VAL A 43 16.93 -2.59 -12.80
N LEU A 44 18.18 -2.16 -12.72
CA LEU A 44 19.03 -2.39 -11.56
C LEU A 44 18.46 -1.74 -10.29
N MET A 45 17.95 -0.51 -10.39
CA MET A 45 17.34 0.16 -9.24
C MET A 45 16.03 -0.51 -8.80
N HIS A 46 15.25 -1.06 -9.72
CA HIS A 46 14.08 -1.87 -9.38
C HIS A 46 14.46 -3.21 -8.73
N LEU A 47 15.45 -3.92 -9.26
CA LEU A 47 15.92 -5.18 -8.68
C LEU A 47 16.54 -5.01 -7.29
N THR A 48 17.10 -3.84 -7.00
CA THR A 48 17.69 -3.52 -5.68
C THR A 48 16.73 -2.78 -4.73
N PHE A 49 15.49 -2.51 -5.14
CA PHE A 49 14.48 -1.75 -4.37
C PHE A 49 14.92 -0.33 -4.00
N THR A 50 15.76 0.29 -4.85
CA THR A 50 16.30 1.63 -4.66
C THR A 50 15.72 2.66 -5.64
N GLN A 51 14.76 2.27 -6.47
CA GLN A 51 14.16 3.11 -7.51
C GLN A 51 13.55 4.42 -6.97
N THR A 52 13.15 4.47 -5.70
CA THR A 52 12.58 5.69 -5.08
C THR A 52 13.61 6.81 -4.86
N PHE A 53 14.89 6.54 -5.01
CA PHE A 53 15.96 7.53 -4.78
C PHE A 53 16.36 8.33 -6.03
N ASN A 54 15.84 7.97 -7.21
CA ASN A 54 16.17 8.65 -8.46
C ASN A 54 14.90 8.99 -9.24
N TYR A 55 14.82 10.22 -9.77
CA TYR A 55 13.64 10.70 -10.50
C TYR A 55 13.32 9.83 -11.73
N ALA A 56 14.34 9.47 -12.53
CA ALA A 56 14.14 8.70 -13.74
C ALA A 56 13.62 7.27 -13.49
N THR A 57 13.98 6.67 -12.35
CA THR A 57 13.59 5.31 -11.98
C THR A 57 12.38 5.23 -11.05
N TYR A 58 11.90 6.38 -10.57
CA TYR A 58 10.74 6.46 -9.69
C TYR A 58 9.54 7.14 -10.36
N ILE A 59 9.73 8.37 -10.87
CA ILE A 59 8.63 9.17 -11.43
C ILE A 59 8.46 8.92 -12.93
N ALA A 60 9.58 8.85 -13.66
CA ALA A 60 9.61 8.72 -15.13
C ALA A 60 9.76 7.27 -15.62
N THR A 61 9.81 6.29 -14.72
CA THR A 61 9.98 4.87 -15.08
C THR A 61 8.83 4.32 -15.91
N PRO A 62 9.10 3.59 -17.01
CA PRO A 62 8.06 2.90 -17.77
C PRO A 62 7.72 1.49 -17.21
N ILE A 63 8.54 0.94 -16.30
CA ILE A 63 8.41 -0.45 -15.87
C ILE A 63 7.76 -0.64 -14.49
N GLY A 64 7.49 0.43 -13.74
CA GLY A 64 7.06 0.24 -12.37
C GLY A 64 6.20 1.33 -11.76
N VAL A 65 5.03 1.63 -12.31
CA VAL A 65 4.18 2.74 -11.83
C VAL A 65 3.77 2.60 -10.35
N ALA A 66 3.42 1.39 -9.88
CA ALA A 66 3.01 1.12 -8.50
C ALA A 66 4.12 0.53 -7.63
N SER A 67 5.32 0.36 -8.15
CA SER A 67 6.41 -0.41 -7.51
C SER A 67 7.08 0.29 -6.32
N TRP A 68 6.87 1.59 -6.15
CA TRP A 68 7.46 2.36 -5.06
C TRP A 68 7.07 1.84 -3.66
N THR A 69 5.88 1.30 -3.49
CA THR A 69 5.44 0.72 -2.21
C THR A 69 6.25 -0.50 -1.83
N ILE A 70 6.57 -1.34 -2.82
CA ILE A 70 7.42 -2.53 -2.61
C ILE A 70 8.83 -2.11 -2.22
N ALA A 71 9.38 -1.05 -2.84
CA ALA A 71 10.67 -0.53 -2.42
C ALA A 71 10.69 -0.09 -0.96
N ILE A 72 9.68 0.69 -0.54
CA ILE A 72 9.55 1.14 0.86
C ILE A 72 9.36 -0.07 1.79
N GLU A 73 8.55 -1.05 1.41
CA GLU A 73 8.31 -2.26 2.20
C GLU A 73 9.59 -3.08 2.37
N MET A 74 10.36 -3.29 1.32
CA MET A 74 11.65 -4.01 1.37
C MET A 74 12.70 -3.26 2.17
N GLN A 75 12.78 -1.93 2.03
CA GLN A 75 13.62 -1.07 2.88
C GLN A 75 13.21 -1.16 4.36
N ALA A 76 11.91 -1.16 4.65
CA ALA A 76 11.39 -1.33 6.01
C ALA A 76 11.73 -2.72 6.57
N TYR A 77 11.60 -3.80 5.78
CA TYR A 77 11.99 -5.14 6.21
C TYR A 77 13.48 -5.25 6.52
N LEU A 78 14.34 -4.53 5.80
CA LEU A 78 15.77 -4.52 6.06
C LEU A 78 16.07 -4.02 7.50
N ILE A 79 15.39 -2.98 7.95
CA ILE A 79 15.60 -2.39 9.30
C ILE A 79 14.68 -2.99 10.38
N PHE A 80 13.64 -3.75 9.98
CA PHE A 80 12.63 -4.28 10.90
C PHE A 80 13.18 -5.09 12.08
N PRO A 81 14.16 -6.01 11.93
CA PRO A 81 14.69 -6.73 13.07
C PRO A 81 15.35 -5.83 14.13
N LEU A 82 15.96 -4.72 13.69
CA LEU A 82 16.52 -3.71 14.59
C LEU A 82 15.40 -2.99 15.36
N LEU A 83 14.37 -2.55 14.66
CA LEU A 83 13.20 -1.89 15.23
C LEU A 83 12.46 -2.83 16.20
N ALA A 84 12.26 -4.09 15.82
CA ALA A 84 11.63 -5.09 16.67
C ALA A 84 12.43 -5.33 17.96
N LYS A 85 13.77 -5.45 17.86
CA LYS A 85 14.65 -5.59 19.04
C LYS A 85 14.58 -4.35 19.94
N GLY A 86 14.53 -3.16 19.38
CA GLY A 86 14.31 -1.91 20.11
C GLY A 86 12.97 -1.90 20.85
N ALA A 87 11.88 -2.26 20.13
CA ALA A 87 10.54 -2.33 20.70
C ALA A 87 10.37 -3.39 21.79
N MET A 88 11.11 -4.50 21.72
CA MET A 88 11.13 -5.48 22.81
C MET A 88 11.82 -4.96 24.09
N LYS A 89 12.83 -4.08 23.95
CA LYS A 89 13.52 -3.48 25.10
C LYS A 89 12.78 -2.28 25.68
N ASN A 90 12.36 -1.37 24.81
CA ASN A 90 11.65 -0.15 25.16
C ASN A 90 10.60 0.16 24.06
N PRO A 91 9.39 -0.40 24.17
CA PRO A 91 8.38 -0.24 23.14
C PRO A 91 8.01 1.24 22.91
N LEU A 92 7.74 1.98 23.98
CA LEU A 92 7.32 3.38 23.84
C LEU A 92 8.44 4.25 23.22
N GLY A 93 9.66 4.13 23.72
CA GLY A 93 10.81 4.89 23.21
C GLY A 93 11.07 4.60 21.72
N THR A 94 10.99 3.33 21.31
CA THR A 94 11.17 2.96 19.89
C THR A 94 10.06 3.50 19.00
N LEU A 95 8.79 3.35 19.40
CA LEU A 95 7.66 3.83 18.61
C LEU A 95 7.67 5.38 18.51
N MET A 96 7.98 6.06 19.60
CA MET A 96 8.10 7.51 19.62
C MET A 96 9.27 8.02 18.77
N SER A 97 10.42 7.36 18.79
CA SER A 97 11.56 7.75 17.93
C SER A 97 11.25 7.57 16.44
N MET A 98 10.58 6.48 16.06
CA MET A 98 10.11 6.28 14.68
C MET A 98 9.14 7.37 14.25
N ALA A 99 8.17 7.70 15.10
CA ALA A 99 7.22 8.78 14.84
C ALA A 99 7.93 10.14 14.74
N ALA A 100 8.85 10.43 15.65
CA ALA A 100 9.63 11.68 15.66
C ALA A 100 10.42 11.86 14.35
N VAL A 101 11.09 10.80 13.86
CA VAL A 101 11.79 10.86 12.57
C VAL A 101 10.83 11.14 11.42
N ALA A 102 9.65 10.49 11.38
CA ALA A 102 8.66 10.72 10.33
C ALA A 102 8.12 12.17 10.36
N PHE A 103 7.79 12.69 11.53
CA PHE A 103 7.29 14.06 11.67
C PHE A 103 8.36 15.10 11.38
N ALA A 104 9.60 14.90 11.83
CA ALA A 104 10.72 15.78 11.53
C ALA A 104 11.00 15.82 10.02
N PHE A 105 11.00 14.67 9.35
CA PHE A 105 11.17 14.59 7.90
C PHE A 105 10.05 15.32 7.15
N ARG A 106 8.79 15.12 7.53
CA ARG A 106 7.64 15.86 6.94
C ARG A 106 7.72 17.35 7.18
N GLY A 107 8.04 17.74 8.40
CA GLY A 107 8.22 19.15 8.75
C GLY A 107 9.29 19.81 7.89
N TRP A 108 10.44 19.14 7.72
CA TRP A 108 11.50 19.60 6.84
C TRP A 108 11.03 19.70 5.37
N CYS A 109 10.35 18.67 4.84
CA CYS A 109 9.82 18.70 3.47
C CYS A 109 8.86 19.87 3.26
N LEU A 110 7.88 20.05 4.15
CA LEU A 110 6.85 21.10 4.04
C LEU A 110 7.41 22.52 4.22
N TRP A 111 8.53 22.67 4.93
CA TRP A 111 9.16 23.95 5.14
C TRP A 111 10.14 24.36 4.05
N ARG A 112 10.81 23.40 3.39
CA ARG A 112 11.94 23.66 2.49
C ARG A 112 11.68 23.36 1.03
N LEU A 113 10.67 22.59 0.72
CA LEU A 113 10.45 22.11 -0.64
C LEU A 113 9.15 22.67 -1.22
N ASP A 114 9.22 23.09 -2.48
CA ASP A 114 8.06 23.55 -3.25
C ASP A 114 7.33 22.36 -3.93
N GLU A 115 8.07 21.26 -4.18
CA GLU A 115 7.56 20.05 -4.79
C GLU A 115 7.86 18.81 -3.94
N TYR A 116 6.90 17.90 -3.84
CA TYR A 116 6.98 16.73 -2.95
C TYR A 116 7.11 15.39 -3.70
N ASN A 117 7.18 15.41 -5.04
CA ASN A 117 7.20 14.21 -5.89
C ASN A 117 8.21 13.16 -5.42
N MET A 118 9.44 13.57 -5.12
CA MET A 118 10.51 12.65 -4.70
C MET A 118 10.47 12.24 -3.23
N VAL A 119 9.80 13.02 -2.38
CA VAL A 119 9.86 12.84 -0.92
C VAL A 119 8.58 12.26 -0.32
N VAL A 120 7.44 12.39 -1.01
CA VAL A 120 6.15 11.91 -0.51
C VAL A 120 6.14 10.42 -0.20
N ASN A 121 6.90 9.63 -0.97
CA ASN A 121 7.00 8.19 -0.85
C ASN A 121 8.44 7.73 -0.54
N GLN A 122 9.04 8.28 0.52
CA GLN A 122 10.29 7.80 1.09
C GLN A 122 10.05 7.07 2.41
N LEU A 123 10.89 6.08 2.76
CA LEU A 123 10.72 5.29 3.98
C LEU A 123 10.60 6.17 5.24
N ALA A 124 11.40 7.24 5.34
CA ALA A 124 11.34 8.16 6.47
C ALA A 124 9.93 8.73 6.69
N ASN A 125 9.20 8.99 5.60
CA ASN A 125 7.83 9.49 5.61
C ASN A 125 6.78 8.45 6.05
N PHE A 126 7.17 7.18 6.22
CA PHE A 126 6.29 6.08 6.61
C PHE A 126 6.66 5.46 7.97
N LEU A 127 7.71 5.92 8.64
CA LEU A 127 8.14 5.32 9.90
C LEU A 127 7.08 5.38 10.99
N ASP A 128 6.25 6.42 11.04
CA ASP A 128 5.11 6.49 11.96
C ASP A 128 4.01 5.48 11.63
N VAL A 129 3.79 5.16 10.35
CA VAL A 129 2.86 4.11 9.91
C VAL A 129 3.34 2.74 10.42
N TYR A 130 4.63 2.44 10.27
CA TYR A 130 5.23 1.22 10.81
C TYR A 130 5.20 1.21 12.35
N ALA A 131 5.44 2.35 13.00
CA ALA A 131 5.33 2.48 14.45
C ALA A 131 3.90 2.17 14.93
N MET A 132 2.89 2.73 14.28
CA MET A 132 1.49 2.45 14.60
C MET A 132 1.13 0.97 14.38
N GLY A 133 1.61 0.35 13.30
CA GLY A 133 1.44 -1.09 13.07
C GLY A 133 2.08 -1.96 14.15
N MET A 134 3.30 -1.64 14.57
CA MET A 134 3.99 -2.32 15.68
C MET A 134 3.25 -2.10 17.00
N GLY A 135 2.83 -0.87 17.30
CA GLY A 135 2.04 -0.52 18.48
C GLY A 135 0.71 -1.24 18.52
N ALA A 136 0.01 -1.29 17.39
CA ALA A 136 -1.23 -2.05 17.25
C ALA A 136 -1.02 -3.55 17.51
N SER A 137 0.09 -4.13 17.03
CA SER A 137 0.41 -5.54 17.28
C SER A 137 0.64 -5.83 18.77
N ILE A 138 1.36 -4.95 19.47
CA ILE A 138 1.59 -5.06 20.93
C ILE A 138 0.25 -4.93 21.67
N LEU A 139 -0.56 -3.96 21.30
CA LEU A 139 -1.87 -3.73 21.92
C LEU A 139 -2.82 -4.91 21.65
N TYR A 140 -2.81 -5.47 20.46
CA TYR A 140 -3.62 -6.64 20.11
C TYR A 140 -3.34 -7.83 21.03
N VAL A 141 -2.06 -8.14 21.26
CA VAL A 141 -1.67 -9.24 22.17
C VAL A 141 -2.21 -8.98 23.59
N ARG A 142 -2.06 -7.76 24.10
CA ARG A 142 -2.60 -7.39 25.42
C ARG A 142 -4.12 -7.49 25.49
N LEU A 143 -4.82 -6.96 24.47
CA LEU A 143 -6.29 -7.03 24.40
C LEU A 143 -6.79 -8.49 24.33
N THR A 144 -6.08 -9.35 23.61
CA THR A 144 -6.43 -10.79 23.54
C THR A 144 -6.31 -11.46 24.91
N GLN A 145 -5.31 -11.11 25.71
CA GLN A 145 -5.14 -11.62 27.09
C GLN A 145 -6.23 -11.12 28.04
N LEU A 146 -6.70 -9.90 27.84
CA LEU A 146 -7.74 -9.27 28.67
C LEU A 146 -9.17 -9.65 28.25
N TYR A 147 -9.35 -10.20 27.06
CA TYR A 147 -10.68 -10.47 26.49
C TYR A 147 -11.41 -11.56 27.28
N PRO A 148 -12.60 -11.27 27.88
CA PRO A 148 -13.31 -12.18 28.76
C PRO A 148 -14.19 -13.15 27.94
N ALA A 149 -13.58 -14.15 27.30
CA ALA A 149 -14.25 -15.06 26.36
C ALA A 149 -15.46 -15.79 26.96
N GLU A 150 -15.43 -16.12 28.25
CA GLU A 150 -16.47 -16.89 28.96
C GLU A 150 -17.28 -16.07 29.98
N SER A 151 -17.01 -14.77 30.10
CA SER A 151 -17.67 -13.90 31.09
C SER A 151 -18.97 -13.29 30.55
N ARG A 152 -19.91 -12.99 31.46
CA ARG A 152 -21.09 -12.17 31.17
C ARG A 152 -20.76 -10.78 30.62
N ARG A 153 -19.54 -10.28 30.85
CA ARG A 153 -19.05 -8.99 30.30
C ARG A 153 -18.64 -9.05 28.84
N LYS A 154 -18.63 -10.21 28.22
CA LYS A 154 -18.28 -10.40 26.79
C LYS A 154 -19.07 -9.48 25.85
N TRP A 155 -20.35 -9.33 26.08
CA TRP A 155 -21.23 -8.48 25.26
C TRP A 155 -20.84 -7.00 25.32
N LEU A 156 -20.40 -6.51 26.50
CA LEU A 156 -19.90 -5.13 26.64
C LEU A 156 -18.63 -4.91 25.81
N TRP A 157 -17.70 -5.87 25.87
CA TRP A 157 -16.49 -5.83 25.05
C TRP A 157 -16.80 -5.86 23.56
N GLN A 158 -17.72 -6.73 23.13
CA GLN A 158 -18.15 -6.80 21.73
C GLN A 158 -18.85 -5.51 21.28
N GLY A 159 -19.67 -4.93 22.11
CA GLY A 159 -20.32 -3.64 21.86
C GLY A 159 -19.31 -2.51 21.72
N ALA A 160 -18.39 -2.39 22.68
CA ALA A 160 -17.32 -1.38 22.64
C ALA A 160 -16.41 -1.55 21.41
N ALA A 161 -15.99 -2.78 21.10
CA ALA A 161 -15.19 -3.06 19.92
C ALA A 161 -15.93 -2.72 18.62
N THR A 162 -17.23 -3.03 18.53
CA THR A 162 -18.06 -2.68 17.37
C THR A 162 -18.20 -1.17 17.22
N LEU A 163 -18.38 -0.45 18.33
CA LEU A 163 -18.42 1.01 18.32
C LEU A 163 -17.08 1.60 17.81
N VAL A 164 -15.95 1.12 18.33
CA VAL A 164 -14.62 1.52 17.86
C VAL A 164 -14.46 1.25 16.37
N PHE A 165 -14.92 0.09 15.88
CA PHE A 165 -14.90 -0.24 14.45
C PHE A 165 -15.70 0.80 13.63
N CYS A 166 -16.95 1.09 14.03
CA CYS A 166 -17.81 2.04 13.31
C CYS A 166 -17.22 3.46 13.31
N VAL A 167 -16.70 3.93 14.45
CA VAL A 167 -16.07 5.26 14.57
C VAL A 167 -14.80 5.31 13.70
N SER A 168 -13.99 4.27 13.72
CA SER A 168 -12.78 4.18 12.90
C SER A 168 -13.11 4.14 11.41
N LEU A 169 -14.14 3.40 11.00
CA LEU A 169 -14.62 3.36 9.62
C LEU A 169 -15.11 4.75 9.16
N TYR A 170 -15.92 5.38 9.99
CA TYR A 170 -16.39 6.75 9.70
C TYR A 170 -15.22 7.72 9.58
N GLY A 171 -14.26 7.69 10.51
CA GLY A 171 -13.06 8.52 10.48
C GLY A 171 -12.22 8.28 9.22
N MET A 172 -11.99 7.01 8.86
CA MET A 172 -11.29 6.64 7.63
C MET A 172 -11.96 7.24 6.38
N LEU A 173 -13.29 7.07 6.26
CA LEU A 173 -14.07 7.61 5.13
C LEU A 173 -13.98 9.13 5.06
N ARG A 174 -14.01 9.83 6.21
CA ARG A 174 -13.85 11.29 6.28
C ARG A 174 -12.47 11.74 5.81
N VAL A 175 -11.40 11.04 6.19
CA VAL A 175 -10.03 11.35 5.77
C VAL A 175 -9.87 11.11 4.26
N ILE A 176 -10.36 9.99 3.74
CA ILE A 176 -10.31 9.67 2.30
C ILE A 176 -11.10 10.71 1.50
N ARG A 177 -12.30 11.05 1.96
CA ARG A 177 -13.12 12.08 1.31
C ARG A 177 -12.42 13.43 1.29
N ALA A 178 -11.84 13.86 2.41
CA ALA A 178 -11.09 15.11 2.48
C ALA A 178 -9.88 15.10 1.52
N GLN A 179 -9.22 13.96 1.36
CA GLN A 179 -8.13 13.79 0.39
C GLN A 179 -8.62 13.90 -1.05
N ALA A 180 -9.75 13.29 -1.37
CA ALA A 180 -10.32 13.29 -2.73
C ALA A 180 -10.74 14.71 -3.20
N TYR A 181 -11.12 15.59 -2.29
CA TYR A 181 -11.47 16.98 -2.60
C TYR A 181 -10.29 17.95 -2.61
N THR A 182 -9.06 17.48 -2.34
CA THR A 182 -7.88 18.35 -2.41
C THR A 182 -7.38 18.43 -3.84
N ALA A 183 -7.40 19.63 -4.42
CA ALA A 183 -7.01 19.88 -5.81
C ALA A 183 -5.56 20.41 -5.90
N GLY A 184 -4.89 20.11 -7.03
CA GLY A 184 -3.53 20.53 -7.32
C GLY A 184 -2.47 19.58 -6.75
N GLN A 185 -1.45 19.28 -7.56
CA GLN A 185 -0.43 18.28 -7.23
C GLN A 185 0.34 18.58 -5.93
N PRO A 186 0.95 19.75 -5.72
CA PRO A 186 1.69 20.03 -4.48
C PRO A 186 0.78 19.99 -3.24
N ALA A 187 -0.41 20.60 -3.32
CA ALA A 187 -1.37 20.62 -2.20
C ALA A 187 -1.89 19.23 -1.87
N MET A 188 -2.15 18.40 -2.90
CA MET A 188 -2.59 17.01 -2.72
C MET A 188 -1.53 16.15 -2.04
N GLN A 189 -0.26 16.30 -2.42
CA GLN A 189 0.85 15.56 -1.83
C GLN A 189 1.15 16.02 -0.39
N ALA A 190 1.14 17.33 -0.13
CA ALA A 190 1.25 17.88 1.22
C ALA A 190 0.13 17.35 2.13
N ALA A 191 -1.12 17.43 1.67
CA ALA A 191 -2.27 16.91 2.39
C ALA A 191 -2.19 15.40 2.63
N GLN A 192 -1.67 14.63 1.67
CA GLN A 192 -1.45 13.19 1.81
C GLN A 192 -0.44 12.89 2.92
N MET A 193 0.69 13.61 2.98
CA MET A 193 1.67 13.46 4.04
C MET A 193 1.09 13.80 5.42
N MET A 194 0.32 14.88 5.53
CA MET A 194 -0.26 15.33 6.79
C MET A 194 -1.41 14.45 7.29
N ARG A 195 -2.22 13.90 6.39
CA ARG A 195 -3.38 13.05 6.74
C ARG A 195 -3.00 11.60 6.99
N ARG A 196 -1.82 11.16 6.55
CA ARG A 196 -1.34 9.77 6.68
C ARG A 196 -1.40 9.24 8.11
N PRO A 197 -0.93 9.95 9.15
CA PRO A 197 -1.02 9.46 10.54
C PRO A 197 -2.46 9.22 10.98
N LEU A 198 -3.37 10.13 10.66
CA LEU A 198 -4.77 10.00 11.01
C LEU A 198 -5.45 8.83 10.27
N LEU A 199 -5.14 8.66 8.98
CA LEU A 199 -5.60 7.52 8.19
C LEU A 199 -5.09 6.20 8.80
N CYS A 200 -3.81 6.15 9.16
CA CYS A 200 -3.20 4.96 9.77
C CYS A 200 -3.82 4.65 11.14
N LEU A 201 -4.10 5.66 11.96
CA LEU A 201 -4.79 5.49 13.24
C LEU A 201 -6.19 4.90 13.08
N THR A 202 -6.96 5.37 12.09
CA THR A 202 -8.29 4.80 11.82
C THR A 202 -8.20 3.37 11.31
N ILE A 203 -7.24 3.03 10.44
CA ILE A 203 -7.01 1.66 9.99
C ILE A 203 -6.58 0.76 11.16
N ALA A 204 -5.69 1.22 12.03
CA ALA A 204 -5.30 0.48 13.24
C ALA A 204 -6.51 0.23 14.16
N GLY A 205 -7.39 1.21 14.31
CA GLY A 205 -8.65 1.05 15.04
C GLY A 205 -9.57 -0.02 14.45
N LEU A 206 -9.72 -0.05 13.11
CA LEU A 206 -10.46 -1.11 12.41
C LEU A 206 -9.86 -2.49 12.64
N MET A 207 -8.54 -2.61 12.49
CA MET A 207 -7.84 -3.89 12.62
C MET A 207 -7.85 -4.42 14.05
N LEU A 208 -7.68 -3.54 15.04
CA LEU A 208 -7.69 -3.91 16.45
C LEU A 208 -9.07 -4.28 16.97
N SER A 209 -10.12 -3.59 16.51
CA SER A 209 -11.48 -3.81 17.01
C SER A 209 -12.18 -5.00 16.38
N LEU A 210 -11.90 -5.30 15.12
CA LEU A 210 -12.58 -6.36 14.36
C LEU A 210 -12.55 -7.74 15.04
N PRO A 211 -11.43 -8.27 15.58
CA PRO A 211 -11.40 -9.58 16.23
C PRO A 211 -12.31 -9.69 17.45
N PHE A 212 -12.57 -8.56 18.12
CA PHE A 212 -13.39 -8.47 19.32
C PHE A 212 -14.82 -7.99 19.07
N ALA A 213 -15.16 -7.62 17.83
CA ALA A 213 -16.49 -7.12 17.46
C ALA A 213 -17.57 -8.22 17.50
N VAL A 214 -18.82 -7.84 17.27
CA VAL A 214 -19.96 -8.77 17.21
C VAL A 214 -19.79 -9.79 16.10
N ARG A 215 -20.33 -11.00 16.31
CA ARG A 215 -20.17 -12.15 15.40
C ARG A 215 -20.51 -11.85 13.93
N PRO A 216 -21.60 -11.15 13.58
CA PRO A 216 -21.91 -10.85 12.18
C PRO A 216 -20.82 -10.06 11.48
N LEU A 217 -20.25 -9.04 12.15
CA LEU A 217 -19.17 -8.22 11.59
C LEU A 217 -17.90 -9.03 11.37
N ARG A 218 -17.52 -9.87 12.34
CA ARG A 218 -16.39 -10.78 12.22
C ARG A 218 -16.56 -11.78 11.07
N PHE A 219 -17.78 -12.33 10.91
CA PHE A 219 -18.10 -13.24 9.82
C PHE A 219 -18.01 -12.55 8.45
N LEU A 220 -18.52 -11.31 8.34
CA LEU A 220 -18.47 -10.55 7.09
C LEU A 220 -17.04 -10.26 6.64
N MET A 221 -16.14 -9.94 7.58
CA MET A 221 -14.75 -9.55 7.27
C MET A 221 -13.74 -10.70 7.40
N GLY A 222 -14.09 -11.80 8.08
CA GLY A 222 -13.19 -12.92 8.36
C GLY A 222 -13.60 -14.25 7.71
N ASN A 223 -14.20 -14.21 6.53
CA ASN A 223 -14.63 -15.41 5.80
C ASN A 223 -13.58 -15.88 4.78
N ARG A 224 -13.84 -17.04 4.16
CA ARG A 224 -12.92 -17.64 3.16
C ARG A 224 -12.69 -16.75 1.93
N VAL A 225 -13.71 -16.00 1.51
CA VAL A 225 -13.60 -15.10 0.36
C VAL A 225 -12.64 -13.96 0.67
N MET A 226 -12.76 -13.33 1.86
CA MET A 226 -11.82 -12.30 2.30
C MET A 226 -10.40 -12.83 2.46
N GLY A 227 -10.24 -14.05 2.98
CA GLY A 227 -8.93 -14.73 3.04
C GLY A 227 -8.31 -14.95 1.66
N TRP A 228 -9.12 -15.36 0.68
CA TRP A 228 -8.67 -15.53 -0.69
C TRP A 228 -8.30 -14.20 -1.36
N LEU A 229 -9.13 -13.16 -1.20
CA LEU A 229 -8.83 -11.81 -1.68
C LEU A 229 -7.52 -11.26 -1.07
N ALA A 230 -7.30 -11.49 0.22
CA ALA A 230 -6.07 -11.08 0.90
C ALA A 230 -4.83 -11.82 0.31
N ALA A 231 -4.97 -13.08 -0.08
CA ALA A 231 -3.87 -13.84 -0.67
C ALA A 231 -3.41 -13.29 -2.03
N ILE A 232 -4.35 -12.77 -2.86
CA ILE A 232 -4.02 -12.23 -4.20
C ILE A 232 -3.79 -10.71 -4.19
N SER A 233 -4.02 -10.02 -3.06
CA SER A 233 -4.07 -8.56 -2.99
C SER A 233 -2.78 -7.87 -3.40
N MET A 234 -1.61 -8.46 -3.10
CA MET A 234 -0.31 -7.90 -3.49
C MET A 234 -0.15 -7.89 -5.02
N ASN A 235 -0.45 -9.00 -5.68
CA ASN A 235 -0.36 -9.11 -7.14
C ASN A 235 -1.39 -8.24 -7.83
N TYR A 236 -2.60 -8.12 -7.25
CA TYR A 236 -3.61 -7.17 -7.71
C TYR A 236 -3.10 -5.73 -7.63
N TYR A 237 -2.50 -5.36 -6.50
CA TYR A 237 -1.93 -4.03 -6.31
C TYR A 237 -0.83 -3.70 -7.33
N LEU A 238 0.07 -4.64 -7.62
CA LEU A 238 1.14 -4.43 -8.59
C LEU A 238 0.62 -4.28 -10.03
N LEU A 239 -0.48 -4.96 -10.37
CA LEU A 239 -1.03 -4.96 -11.73
C LEU A 239 -1.97 -3.81 -12.02
N HIS A 240 -2.84 -3.42 -11.06
CA HIS A 240 -4.00 -2.58 -11.34
C HIS A 240 -3.64 -1.24 -11.99
N GLN A 241 -2.58 -0.59 -11.52
CA GLN A 241 -2.18 0.73 -12.05
C GLN A 241 -1.54 0.60 -13.43
N ASN A 242 -0.70 -0.41 -13.65
CA ASN A 242 -0.11 -0.69 -14.95
C ASN A 242 -1.19 -0.99 -16.00
N LEU A 243 -2.14 -1.88 -15.67
CA LEU A 243 -3.26 -2.20 -16.55
C LEU A 243 -4.13 -0.96 -16.85
N ALA A 244 -4.43 -0.16 -15.83
CA ALA A 244 -5.20 1.06 -16.02
C ALA A 244 -4.53 2.03 -16.99
N VAL A 245 -3.22 2.28 -16.83
CA VAL A 245 -2.47 3.16 -17.72
C VAL A 245 -2.47 2.64 -19.15
N HIS A 246 -2.22 1.33 -19.33
CA HIS A 246 -2.14 0.73 -20.67
C HIS A 246 -3.50 0.64 -21.38
N LEU A 247 -4.57 0.26 -20.67
CA LEU A 247 -5.92 0.25 -21.25
C LEU A 247 -6.33 1.65 -21.74
N LYS A 248 -6.01 2.68 -20.94
CA LYS A 248 -6.27 4.07 -21.36
C LYS A 248 -5.45 4.45 -22.58
N ARG A 249 -4.15 4.09 -22.63
CA ARG A 249 -3.27 4.36 -23.78
C ARG A 249 -3.74 3.66 -25.06
N LEU A 250 -4.30 2.46 -24.93
CA LEU A 250 -4.83 1.69 -26.06
C LEU A 250 -6.27 2.08 -26.43
N HIS A 251 -6.86 3.09 -25.78
CA HIS A 251 -8.26 3.48 -25.95
C HIS A 251 -9.24 2.31 -25.73
N ILE A 252 -9.00 1.49 -24.71
CA ILE A 252 -9.86 0.36 -24.35
C ILE A 252 -10.54 0.64 -22.99
N PRO A 253 -11.90 0.76 -22.95
CA PRO A 253 -12.83 0.75 -24.07
C PRO A 253 -12.70 2.00 -24.95
N PRO A 254 -13.24 1.99 -26.19
CA PRO A 254 -13.17 3.16 -27.05
C PRO A 254 -13.88 4.36 -26.41
N SER A 255 -13.28 5.54 -26.53
CA SER A 255 -13.79 6.81 -26.00
C SER A 255 -13.89 7.86 -27.10
N VAL A 256 -14.83 8.77 -26.95
CA VAL A 256 -14.98 9.93 -27.84
C VAL A 256 -13.96 11.01 -27.44
N SER A 257 -13.75 11.20 -26.14
CA SER A 257 -12.81 12.17 -25.61
C SER A 257 -11.40 11.57 -25.48
N ASN A 258 -10.37 12.40 -25.69
CA ASN A 258 -8.98 12.05 -25.37
C ASN A 258 -8.73 11.92 -23.85
N GLU A 259 -9.59 12.54 -23.03
CA GLU A 259 -9.52 12.48 -21.57
C GLU A 259 -10.87 12.13 -20.93
N PRO A 260 -11.39 10.92 -21.20
CA PRO A 260 -12.75 10.52 -20.81
C PRO A 260 -12.99 10.56 -19.30
N ASN A 261 -11.95 10.35 -18.48
CA ASN A 261 -12.06 10.45 -17.03
C ASN A 261 -12.30 11.88 -16.55
N ARG A 262 -11.71 12.89 -17.21
CA ARG A 262 -11.84 14.31 -16.81
C ARG A 262 -13.19 14.87 -17.19
N VAL A 263 -13.71 14.47 -18.36
CA VAL A 263 -15.00 14.94 -18.86
C VAL A 263 -16.18 14.13 -18.30
N GLY A 264 -15.91 13.07 -17.54
CA GLY A 264 -16.98 12.24 -16.96
C GLY A 264 -17.75 11.41 -17.99
N GLU A 265 -17.10 11.00 -19.09
CA GLU A 265 -17.75 10.28 -20.20
C GLU A 265 -18.42 8.98 -19.73
N GLN A 266 -19.73 8.82 -20.07
CA GLN A 266 -20.53 7.63 -19.76
C GLN A 266 -21.00 6.99 -21.08
N PRO A 267 -21.08 5.65 -21.16
CA PRO A 267 -20.83 4.63 -20.12
C PRO A 267 -19.33 4.25 -19.94
N TRP A 268 -18.43 4.98 -20.61
CA TRP A 268 -16.98 4.67 -20.64
C TRP A 268 -16.39 4.44 -19.25
N GLN A 269 -16.70 5.30 -18.28
CA GLN A 269 -16.13 5.18 -16.91
C GLN A 269 -16.45 3.84 -16.26
N TRP A 270 -17.70 3.36 -16.37
CA TRP A 270 -18.10 2.07 -15.80
C TRP A 270 -17.47 0.89 -16.52
N GLN A 271 -17.40 0.94 -17.83
CA GLN A 271 -16.76 -0.09 -18.65
C GLN A 271 -15.26 -0.18 -18.36
N TYR A 272 -14.60 0.97 -18.31
CA TYR A 272 -13.17 1.06 -17.98
C TYR A 272 -12.87 0.54 -16.57
N MET A 273 -13.67 0.93 -15.59
CA MET A 273 -13.52 0.47 -14.22
C MET A 273 -13.73 -1.05 -14.10
N ALA A 274 -14.74 -1.59 -14.77
CA ALA A 274 -15.01 -3.04 -14.80
C ALA A 274 -13.87 -3.82 -15.45
N LEU A 275 -13.33 -3.32 -16.58
CA LEU A 275 -12.19 -3.92 -17.27
C LEU A 275 -10.92 -3.87 -16.42
N CYS A 276 -10.58 -2.71 -15.85
CA CYS A 276 -9.43 -2.56 -14.97
C CYS A 276 -9.52 -3.53 -13.77
N PHE A 277 -10.68 -3.59 -13.13
CA PHE A 277 -10.90 -4.47 -11.99
C PHE A 277 -10.81 -5.95 -12.40
N GLY A 278 -11.53 -6.36 -13.43
CA GLY A 278 -11.61 -7.75 -13.88
C GLY A 278 -10.26 -8.29 -14.38
N LEU A 279 -9.57 -7.52 -15.23
CA LEU A 279 -8.26 -7.92 -15.74
C LEU A 279 -7.17 -7.92 -14.66
N SER A 280 -7.21 -6.96 -13.73
CA SER A 280 -6.28 -6.95 -12.59
C SER A 280 -6.52 -8.14 -11.66
N LEU A 281 -7.79 -8.49 -11.43
CA LEU A 281 -8.16 -9.66 -10.62
C LEU A 281 -7.71 -10.96 -11.28
N LEU A 282 -7.99 -11.14 -12.56
CA LEU A 282 -7.58 -12.31 -13.33
C LEU A 282 -6.05 -12.45 -13.35
N GLY A 283 -5.35 -11.37 -13.68
CA GLY A 283 -3.88 -11.35 -13.70
C GLY A 283 -3.29 -11.65 -12.32
N ALA A 284 -3.86 -11.09 -11.24
CA ALA A 284 -3.42 -11.36 -9.88
C ALA A 284 -3.59 -12.84 -9.49
N ILE A 285 -4.70 -13.46 -9.89
CA ILE A 285 -4.93 -14.91 -9.69
C ILE A 285 -3.86 -15.73 -10.42
N LEU A 286 -3.63 -15.42 -11.70
CA LEU A 286 -2.65 -16.15 -12.52
C LEU A 286 -1.24 -16.02 -11.95
N ILE A 287 -0.80 -14.83 -11.58
CA ILE A 287 0.52 -14.60 -10.99
C ILE A 287 0.64 -15.31 -9.63
N THR A 288 -0.38 -15.24 -8.80
CA THR A 288 -0.36 -15.94 -7.51
C THR A 288 -0.24 -17.45 -7.68
N LEU A 289 -0.98 -18.03 -8.64
CA LEU A 289 -0.96 -19.47 -8.86
C LEU A 289 0.30 -19.98 -9.57
N LEU A 290 0.78 -19.23 -10.57
CA LEU A 290 1.85 -19.69 -11.45
C LEU A 290 3.25 -19.24 -11.00
N ILE A 291 3.36 -18.15 -10.27
CA ILE A 291 4.64 -17.56 -9.88
C ILE A 291 4.83 -17.58 -8.35
N GLU A 292 3.90 -16.97 -7.58
CA GLU A 292 4.08 -16.83 -6.14
C GLU A 292 4.04 -18.17 -5.40
N LYS A 293 2.97 -18.96 -5.61
CA LYS A 293 2.80 -20.25 -4.91
C LYS A 293 3.92 -21.27 -5.17
N PRO A 294 4.40 -21.45 -6.41
CA PRO A 294 5.52 -22.37 -6.65
C PRO A 294 6.84 -21.95 -5.99
N CYS A 295 7.01 -20.65 -5.71
CA CYS A 295 8.21 -20.11 -5.06
C CYS A 295 8.09 -20.02 -3.53
N ALA A 296 6.88 -20.05 -2.97
CA ALA A 296 6.63 -19.91 -1.53
C ALA A 296 6.72 -21.25 -0.78
#